data_611228efac5fa2be158369c50cfc8c03
#
_entry.id   611228efac5fa2be158369c50cfc8c03
#
_cell.length_a   1.000
_cell.length_b   1.000
_cell.length_c   1.000
_cell.angle_alpha   90.00
_cell.angle_beta   90.00
_cell.angle_gamma   90.00
#
_symmetry.space_group_name_H-M   'P 1'
#
loop_
_entity.id
_entity.type
_entity.pdbx_description
1 polymer ?
#
loop_
_entity_poly.entity_id
_entity_poly.type
_entity_poly.pdbx_seq_one_letter_code
_entity_poly.pdbx_strand_id
1 'polypeptide(L)'
;PLDFSTSGDTTRKGDYIGWDLGKETAIGKVYAIIGGNRSAGDKWKKYSLQYSDDNQNWTTYKTYQGLASGKDTVEENFYGLKARYVRLVNEEERAVWVIFSEFSVKAYNPDEDFNNANVYTNTDYRLASQSEEALTELIYNQEITLEKGQYVGVDLSRIKDLSTFNIDYENGQGATLQVSKNGVEWTTVTGQEKELPDGRYVRLINKTDKAIK
;
A
#
# COMPACT_ATOMS: atom_id res chain seq x y z
N PRO A 1 -15.25 -4.00 18.04
CA PRO A 1 -16.13 -5.10 17.59
C PRO A 1 -16.44 -4.96 16.11
N LEU A 2 -16.76 -6.09 15.47
CA LEU A 2 -17.25 -6.10 14.11
C LEU A 2 -18.63 -5.44 14.06
N ASP A 3 -18.82 -4.57 13.09
CA ASP A 3 -20.08 -3.86 12.85
C ASP A 3 -20.51 -4.05 11.39
N PHE A 4 -21.81 -4.14 11.13
CA PHE A 4 -22.33 -4.28 9.79
C PHE A 4 -23.74 -3.69 9.66
N SER A 5 -24.08 -3.28 8.46
CA SER A 5 -25.43 -2.87 8.07
C SER A 5 -25.85 -3.61 6.81
N THR A 6 -27.07 -4.11 6.80
CA THR A 6 -27.67 -4.75 5.64
C THR A 6 -29.12 -4.28 5.46
N SER A 7 -29.58 -4.25 4.21
CA SER A 7 -30.95 -3.86 3.84
C SER A 7 -31.93 -5.05 3.80
N GLY A 8 -31.68 -6.10 4.59
CA GLY A 8 -32.45 -7.34 4.60
C GLY A 8 -31.58 -8.56 4.25
N ASP A 9 -32.15 -9.53 3.51
CA ASP A 9 -31.43 -10.78 3.15
C ASP A 9 -30.31 -10.56 2.11
N THR A 10 -30.30 -9.42 1.43
CA THR A 10 -29.27 -9.03 0.47
C THR A 10 -28.71 -7.66 0.83
N THR A 11 -27.47 -7.41 0.42
CA THR A 11 -26.85 -6.08 0.58
C THR A 11 -27.14 -5.19 -0.61
N ARG A 12 -27.25 -3.89 -0.37
CA ARG A 12 -27.49 -2.83 -1.35
C ARG A 12 -26.42 -1.76 -1.22
N LYS A 13 -26.41 -0.81 -2.12
CA LYS A 13 -25.54 0.35 -2.04
C LYS A 13 -25.66 1.05 -0.68
N GLY A 14 -24.52 1.31 -0.07
CA GLY A 14 -24.40 1.91 1.26
C GLY A 14 -24.33 0.90 2.41
N ASP A 15 -24.74 -0.36 2.19
CA ASP A 15 -24.54 -1.40 3.20
C ASP A 15 -23.05 -1.71 3.37
N TYR A 16 -22.65 -2.05 4.57
CA TYR A 16 -21.23 -2.18 4.91
C TYR A 16 -20.95 -3.31 5.90
N ILE A 17 -19.68 -3.69 5.96
CA ILE A 17 -19.06 -4.42 7.05
C ILE A 17 -17.86 -3.62 7.57
N GLY A 18 -17.71 -3.50 8.88
CA GLY A 18 -16.71 -2.64 9.49
C GLY A 18 -16.20 -3.11 10.83
N TRP A 19 -15.16 -2.46 11.30
CA TRP A 19 -14.59 -2.61 12.63
C TRP A 19 -14.68 -1.29 13.40
N ASP A 20 -15.23 -1.34 14.62
CA ASP A 20 -14.94 -0.35 15.67
C ASP A 20 -13.74 -0.86 16.46
N LEU A 21 -12.62 -0.19 16.34
CA LEU A 21 -11.36 -0.51 17.04
C LEU A 21 -11.40 -0.11 18.53
N GLY A 22 -12.52 0.53 18.95
CA GLY A 22 -12.75 0.95 20.34
C GLY A 22 -12.10 2.26 20.72
N LYS A 23 -11.04 2.64 20.04
CA LYS A 23 -10.31 3.91 20.17
C LYS A 23 -9.61 4.23 18.87
N GLU A 24 -9.18 5.49 18.70
CA GLU A 24 -8.27 5.87 17.65
C GLU A 24 -7.03 4.97 17.69
N THR A 25 -6.73 4.34 16.58
CA THR A 25 -5.64 3.37 16.45
C THR A 25 -4.85 3.68 15.19
N ALA A 26 -3.53 3.67 15.28
CA ALA A 26 -2.68 3.68 14.10
C ALA A 26 -2.83 2.32 13.38
N ILE A 27 -3.31 2.34 12.14
CA ILE A 27 -3.59 1.16 11.34
C ILE A 27 -2.35 0.82 10.53
N GLY A 28 -1.93 -0.45 10.58
CA GLY A 28 -0.83 -0.99 9.78
C GLY A 28 -1.31 -1.75 8.55
N LYS A 29 -2.40 -2.52 8.67
CA LYS A 29 -2.90 -3.33 7.55
C LYS A 29 -4.41 -3.53 7.63
N VAL A 30 -5.05 -3.47 6.46
CA VAL A 30 -6.41 -3.95 6.26
C VAL A 30 -6.36 -5.11 5.27
N TYR A 31 -6.98 -6.23 5.66
CA TYR A 31 -7.05 -7.42 4.83
C TYR A 31 -8.48 -7.95 4.81
N ALA A 32 -8.99 -8.25 3.60
CA ALA A 32 -10.28 -8.88 3.46
C ALA A 32 -10.32 -9.85 2.28
N ILE A 33 -11.10 -10.91 2.41
CA ILE A 33 -11.45 -11.82 1.33
C ILE A 33 -12.96 -11.79 1.15
N ILE A 34 -13.39 -11.33 -0.04
CA ILE A 34 -14.79 -11.16 -0.42
C ILE A 34 -15.16 -12.22 -1.46
N GLY A 35 -16.22 -12.94 -1.23
CA GLY A 35 -16.71 -14.02 -2.07
C GLY A 35 -16.46 -15.40 -1.51
N GLY A 36 -17.30 -16.35 -1.91
CA GLY A 36 -17.24 -17.75 -1.51
C GLY A 36 -16.56 -18.65 -2.54
N ASN A 37 -16.24 -19.88 -2.13
CA ASN A 37 -15.63 -20.89 -3.03
C ASN A 37 -16.61 -21.45 -4.06
N ARG A 38 -17.91 -21.32 -3.84
CA ARG A 38 -18.96 -22.03 -4.61
C ARG A 38 -19.84 -21.13 -5.45
N SER A 39 -19.77 -19.82 -5.27
CA SER A 39 -20.62 -18.87 -6.00
C SER A 39 -19.81 -17.66 -6.45
N ALA A 40 -19.68 -17.49 -7.74
CA ALA A 40 -19.06 -16.31 -8.36
C ALA A 40 -19.95 -15.06 -8.19
N GLY A 41 -21.16 -15.20 -7.66
CA GLY A 41 -22.16 -14.14 -7.56
C GLY A 41 -22.29 -13.49 -6.19
N ASP A 42 -21.77 -14.14 -5.13
CA ASP A 42 -21.98 -13.69 -3.75
C ASP A 42 -20.89 -12.74 -3.29
N LYS A 43 -20.73 -11.66 -4.04
CA LYS A 43 -19.76 -10.60 -3.76
C LYS A 43 -20.16 -9.28 -4.41
N TRP A 44 -19.66 -8.21 -3.86
CA TRP A 44 -19.78 -6.88 -4.45
C TRP A 44 -18.88 -6.74 -5.67
N LYS A 45 -19.41 -6.18 -6.74
CA LYS A 45 -18.63 -5.83 -7.93
C LYS A 45 -18.01 -4.45 -7.87
N LYS A 46 -18.51 -3.61 -6.97
CA LYS A 46 -17.95 -2.30 -6.69
C LYS A 46 -18.10 -2.02 -5.20
N TYR A 47 -17.00 -1.65 -4.56
CA TYR A 47 -17.00 -1.36 -3.13
C TYR A 47 -15.85 -0.40 -2.77
N SER A 48 -15.96 0.24 -1.62
CA SER A 48 -14.98 1.22 -1.13
C SER A 48 -14.46 0.84 0.24
N LEU A 49 -13.16 0.99 0.46
CA LEU A 49 -12.56 0.98 1.79
C LEU A 49 -12.62 2.41 2.33
N GLN A 50 -13.19 2.55 3.52
CA GLN A 50 -13.38 3.82 4.20
C GLN A 50 -12.92 3.75 5.64
N TYR A 51 -12.54 4.91 6.19
CA TYR A 51 -12.19 5.06 7.59
C TYR A 51 -12.79 6.32 8.18
N SER A 52 -12.94 6.35 9.52
CA SER A 52 -13.53 7.44 10.27
C SER A 52 -13.04 7.44 11.72
N ASP A 53 -13.07 8.60 12.36
CA ASP A 53 -12.80 8.74 13.81
C ASP A 53 -14.08 8.80 14.64
N ASP A 54 -15.19 9.22 14.05
CA ASP A 54 -16.45 9.53 14.75
C ASP A 54 -17.66 8.68 14.30
N ASN A 55 -17.47 7.76 13.34
CA ASN A 55 -18.54 6.96 12.73
C ASN A 55 -19.62 7.78 11.98
N GLN A 56 -19.36 9.05 11.73
CA GLN A 56 -20.29 9.94 11.03
C GLN A 56 -19.64 10.51 9.76
N ASN A 57 -18.42 11.00 9.90
CA ASN A 57 -17.65 11.56 8.81
C ASN A 57 -16.68 10.51 8.28
N TRP A 58 -16.91 10.05 7.04
CA TRP A 58 -16.16 8.97 6.42
C TRP A 58 -15.28 9.46 5.29
N THR A 59 -14.01 9.05 5.32
CA THR A 59 -13.06 9.28 4.24
C THR A 59 -12.91 8.00 3.42
N THR A 60 -13.12 8.09 2.12
CA THR A 60 -12.83 7.00 1.19
C THR A 60 -11.34 6.93 0.93
N TYR A 61 -10.73 5.82 1.29
CA TYR A 61 -9.34 5.53 0.97
C TYR A 61 -9.18 5.08 -0.48
N LYS A 62 -9.99 4.08 -0.89
CA LYS A 62 -9.90 3.48 -2.22
C LYS A 62 -11.22 2.82 -2.63
N THR A 63 -11.53 2.90 -3.90
CA THR A 63 -12.66 2.18 -4.50
C THR A 63 -12.12 1.05 -5.36
N TYR A 64 -12.73 -0.11 -5.24
CA TYR A 64 -12.35 -1.35 -5.93
C TYR A 64 -13.40 -1.75 -6.95
N GLN A 65 -12.90 -2.36 -8.03
CA GLN A 65 -13.73 -3.11 -8.96
C GLN A 65 -13.50 -4.61 -8.68
N GLY A 66 -14.53 -5.29 -8.25
CA GLY A 66 -14.47 -6.71 -7.94
C GLY A 66 -14.25 -7.55 -9.21
N LEU A 67 -13.58 -8.65 -9.07
CA LEU A 67 -13.33 -9.60 -10.16
C LEU A 67 -14.65 -10.17 -10.71
N ALA A 68 -14.69 -10.49 -11.98
CA ALA A 68 -15.87 -11.12 -12.61
C ALA A 68 -16.20 -12.49 -11.99
N SER A 69 -15.18 -13.23 -11.53
CA SER A 69 -15.29 -14.55 -10.90
C SER A 69 -14.25 -14.73 -9.81
N GLY A 70 -14.44 -15.73 -8.96
CA GLY A 70 -13.55 -16.04 -7.86
C GLY A 70 -13.70 -15.09 -6.66
N LYS A 71 -12.77 -15.15 -5.73
CA LYS A 71 -12.70 -14.28 -4.55
C LYS A 71 -11.93 -13.01 -4.88
N ASP A 72 -12.35 -11.91 -4.29
CA ASP A 72 -11.57 -10.69 -4.28
C ASP A 72 -10.74 -10.64 -3.01
N THR A 73 -9.50 -10.18 -3.13
CA THR A 73 -8.63 -9.91 -1.99
C THR A 73 -8.39 -8.42 -1.90
N VAL A 74 -8.69 -7.85 -0.75
CA VAL A 74 -8.27 -6.50 -0.36
C VAL A 74 -7.07 -6.67 0.55
N GLU A 75 -5.97 -6.07 0.18
CA GLU A 75 -4.76 -6.03 0.98
C GLU A 75 -4.15 -4.64 0.88
N GLU A 76 -4.33 -3.85 1.91
CA GLU A 76 -3.82 -2.47 1.97
C GLU A 76 -2.96 -2.29 3.21
N ASN A 77 -1.76 -1.78 2.99
CA ASN A 77 -0.83 -1.43 4.04
C ASN A 77 -0.91 0.07 4.31
N PHE A 78 -0.92 0.44 5.57
CA PHE A 78 -1.04 1.82 6.03
C PHE A 78 0.11 2.20 6.95
N TYR A 79 0.39 3.49 6.95
CA TYR A 79 1.29 4.09 7.93
C TYR A 79 0.73 5.43 8.39
N GLY A 80 0.73 5.63 9.69
CA GLY A 80 0.27 6.90 10.27
C GLY A 80 -1.22 7.19 10.02
N LEU A 81 -1.95 6.28 9.36
CA LEU A 81 -3.39 6.38 9.27
C LEU A 81 -3.96 6.08 10.64
N LYS A 82 -4.48 7.10 11.29
CA LYS A 82 -5.19 6.97 12.56
C LYS A 82 -6.67 6.95 12.26
N ALA A 83 -7.35 5.97 12.79
CA ALA A 83 -8.80 5.89 12.73
C ALA A 83 -9.33 5.01 13.87
N ARG A 84 -10.56 5.25 14.27
CA ARG A 84 -11.30 4.36 15.16
C ARG A 84 -12.15 3.35 14.38
N TYR A 85 -12.67 3.75 13.24
CA TYR A 85 -13.59 2.94 12.43
C TYR A 85 -13.00 2.68 11.05
N VAL A 86 -13.12 1.44 10.59
CA VAL A 86 -12.73 1.02 9.25
C VAL A 86 -13.83 0.17 8.66
N ARG A 87 -14.25 0.43 7.43
CA ARG A 87 -15.31 -0.35 6.77
C ARG A 87 -15.07 -0.57 5.30
N LEU A 88 -15.67 -1.64 4.79
CA LEU A 88 -15.91 -1.85 3.37
C LEU A 88 -17.39 -1.58 3.09
N VAL A 89 -17.67 -0.75 2.10
CA VAL A 89 -19.03 -0.29 1.75
C VAL A 89 -19.37 -0.75 0.36
N ASN A 90 -20.55 -1.29 0.20
CA ASN A 90 -21.10 -1.64 -1.11
C ASN A 90 -21.43 -0.38 -1.92
N GLU A 91 -20.85 -0.25 -3.09
CA GLU A 91 -21.11 0.82 -4.06
C GLU A 91 -21.96 0.35 -5.25
N GLU A 92 -22.45 -0.88 -5.19
CA GLU A 92 -23.24 -1.47 -6.26
C GLU A 92 -24.73 -1.19 -6.06
N GLU A 93 -25.40 -0.68 -7.09
CA GLU A 93 -26.83 -0.39 -7.04
C GLU A 93 -27.69 -1.66 -6.95
N ARG A 94 -27.20 -2.75 -7.46
CA ARG A 94 -27.89 -4.03 -7.49
C ARG A 94 -27.90 -4.68 -6.10
N ALA A 95 -29.03 -5.20 -5.69
CA ALA A 95 -29.11 -6.05 -4.50
C ALA A 95 -28.34 -7.36 -4.74
N VAL A 96 -27.45 -7.70 -3.83
CA VAL A 96 -26.56 -8.86 -3.98
C VAL A 96 -26.27 -9.50 -2.62
N TRP A 97 -26.16 -10.80 -2.63
CA TRP A 97 -25.59 -11.55 -1.51
C TRP A 97 -24.08 -11.33 -1.47
N VAL A 98 -23.53 -11.32 -0.28
CA VAL A 98 -22.09 -11.19 -0.10
C VAL A 98 -21.60 -12.16 0.97
N ILE A 99 -20.47 -12.75 0.69
CA ILE A 99 -19.74 -13.60 1.63
C ILE A 99 -18.42 -12.92 1.93
N PHE A 100 -18.15 -12.66 3.20
CA PHE A 100 -16.82 -12.31 3.69
C PHE A 100 -16.19 -13.55 4.30
N SER A 101 -15.12 -14.04 3.68
CA SER A 101 -14.36 -15.17 4.22
C SER A 101 -13.39 -14.69 5.30
N GLU A 102 -12.92 -13.45 5.16
CA GLU A 102 -12.06 -12.79 6.13
C GLU A 102 -12.23 -11.27 6.05
N PHE A 103 -12.16 -10.60 7.19
CA PHE A 103 -11.97 -9.16 7.28
C PHE A 103 -11.24 -8.85 8.57
N SER A 104 -10.02 -8.35 8.45
CA SER A 104 -9.16 -8.04 9.59
C SER A 104 -8.51 -6.66 9.43
N VAL A 105 -8.29 -6.01 10.57
CA VAL A 105 -7.56 -4.75 10.69
C VAL A 105 -6.45 -4.99 11.72
N LYS A 106 -5.21 -4.80 11.30
CA LYS A 106 -4.04 -4.90 12.18
C LYS A 106 -3.56 -3.51 12.55
N ALA A 107 -3.23 -3.32 13.83
CA ALA A 107 -2.54 -2.14 14.28
C ALA A 107 -1.15 -2.04 13.61
N TYR A 108 -0.69 -0.82 13.48
CA TYR A 108 0.65 -0.54 13.03
C TYR A 108 1.68 -1.10 14.01
N ASN A 109 2.64 -1.85 13.49
CA ASN A 109 3.79 -2.34 14.25
C ASN A 109 5.07 -1.88 13.53
N PRO A 110 5.82 -0.95 14.10
CA PRO A 110 7.06 -0.47 13.48
C PRO A 110 8.12 -1.56 13.31
N ASP A 111 8.10 -2.62 14.12
CA ASP A 111 9.11 -3.66 14.10
C ASP A 111 8.90 -4.72 12.98
N GLU A 112 7.72 -4.75 12.35
CA GLU A 112 7.43 -5.67 11.23
C GLU A 112 7.91 -5.16 9.86
N ASP A 113 8.68 -4.08 9.82
CA ASP A 113 8.82 -3.24 8.64
C ASP A 113 9.83 -3.68 7.61
N PHE A 114 11.00 -4.09 8.05
CA PHE A 114 12.09 -4.38 7.14
C PHE A 114 11.85 -5.65 6.32
N ASN A 115 11.11 -6.61 6.86
CA ASN A 115 10.83 -7.90 6.21
C ASN A 115 9.89 -7.80 4.99
N ASN A 116 9.31 -6.63 4.72
CA ASN A 116 8.36 -6.41 3.63
C ASN A 116 8.84 -5.41 2.57
N ALA A 117 10.08 -4.95 2.64
CA ALA A 117 10.64 -4.09 1.62
C ALA A 117 10.83 -4.85 0.31
N ASN A 118 10.45 -4.25 -0.81
CA ASN A 118 10.53 -4.85 -2.13
C ASN A 118 11.30 -3.94 -3.09
N VAL A 119 11.96 -4.54 -4.07
CA VAL A 119 12.54 -3.79 -5.19
C VAL A 119 11.44 -3.06 -5.94
N TYR A 120 11.62 -1.76 -6.11
CA TYR A 120 10.74 -0.88 -6.86
C TYR A 120 11.47 -0.37 -8.11
N THR A 121 11.12 -0.89 -9.27
CA THR A 121 11.81 -0.58 -10.52
C THR A 121 10.92 -0.74 -11.74
N ASN A 122 11.18 0.01 -12.78
CA ASN A 122 10.60 -0.17 -14.12
C ASN A 122 11.61 -0.76 -15.12
N THR A 123 12.68 -1.35 -14.61
CA THR A 123 13.67 -2.11 -15.39
C THR A 123 13.48 -3.61 -15.22
N ASP A 124 14.24 -4.39 -15.96
CA ASP A 124 14.30 -5.85 -15.78
C ASP A 124 15.14 -6.29 -14.57
N TYR A 125 15.63 -5.33 -13.79
CA TYR A 125 16.45 -5.61 -12.62
C TYR A 125 15.71 -6.48 -11.60
N ARG A 126 16.42 -7.48 -11.09
CA ARG A 126 15.96 -8.34 -9.99
C ARG A 126 17.08 -8.49 -8.99
N LEU A 127 16.75 -8.55 -7.70
CA LEU A 127 17.74 -8.89 -6.67
C LEU A 127 18.28 -10.30 -6.92
N ALA A 128 19.61 -10.43 -6.92
CA ALA A 128 20.29 -11.71 -7.12
C ALA A 128 20.03 -12.70 -5.97
N SER A 129 19.75 -12.22 -4.76
CA SER A 129 19.33 -13.03 -3.63
C SER A 129 18.28 -12.28 -2.81
N GLN A 130 17.24 -12.98 -2.38
CA GLN A 130 16.27 -12.50 -1.40
C GLN A 130 16.66 -13.01 0.00
N SER A 131 17.92 -12.82 0.40
CA SER A 131 18.29 -13.11 1.78
C SER A 131 17.67 -12.07 2.72
N GLU A 132 17.38 -12.46 3.94
CA GLU A 132 16.84 -11.58 4.97
C GLU A 132 17.77 -10.35 5.18
N GLU A 133 19.06 -10.54 5.05
CA GLU A 133 20.10 -9.53 5.11
C GLU A 133 20.02 -8.54 3.93
N ALA A 134 19.81 -9.03 2.71
CA ALA A 134 19.64 -8.19 1.52
C ALA A 134 18.35 -7.36 1.56
N LEU A 135 17.30 -7.86 2.21
CA LEU A 135 16.06 -7.10 2.42
C LEU A 135 16.21 -6.05 3.52
N THR A 136 16.98 -6.33 4.57
CA THR A 136 17.19 -5.43 5.69
C THR A 136 18.09 -4.24 5.32
N GLU A 137 19.15 -4.50 4.57
CA GLU A 137 20.12 -3.48 4.16
C GLU A 137 19.88 -2.97 2.74
N LEU A 138 18.99 -3.64 1.95
CA LEU A 138 18.70 -3.29 0.55
C LEU A 138 19.95 -3.09 -0.29
N ILE A 139 20.92 -3.99 -0.14
CA ILE A 139 22.21 -3.92 -0.80
C ILE A 139 22.07 -4.34 -2.26
N TYR A 140 22.29 -3.42 -3.16
CA TYR A 140 22.39 -3.64 -4.60
C TYR A 140 23.86 -3.74 -5.00
N ASN A 141 24.52 -4.87 -4.76
CA ASN A 141 25.92 -5.07 -5.14
C ASN A 141 26.11 -5.35 -6.64
N GLN A 142 25.39 -4.64 -7.50
CA GLN A 142 25.47 -4.82 -8.95
C GLN A 142 25.43 -3.48 -9.67
N GLU A 143 26.19 -3.39 -10.77
CA GLU A 143 26.04 -2.26 -11.68
C GLU A 143 24.67 -2.33 -12.36
N ILE A 144 23.95 -1.21 -12.31
CA ILE A 144 22.65 -1.07 -12.95
C ILE A 144 22.76 0.06 -13.97
N THR A 145 22.44 -0.26 -15.23
CA THR A 145 22.32 0.78 -16.26
C THR A 145 20.88 1.28 -16.32
N LEU A 146 20.70 2.58 -16.18
CA LEU A 146 19.40 3.22 -16.27
C LEU A 146 19.34 4.10 -17.52
N GLU A 147 18.45 3.78 -18.43
CA GLU A 147 18.07 4.64 -19.53
C GLU A 147 17.22 5.81 -19.04
N LYS A 148 17.01 6.84 -19.87
CA LYS A 148 16.16 7.99 -19.51
C LYS A 148 14.78 7.54 -19.02
N GLY A 149 14.40 8.03 -17.86
CA GLY A 149 13.11 7.70 -17.22
C GLY A 149 13.07 6.35 -16.50
N GLN A 150 14.12 5.55 -16.60
CA GLN A 150 14.23 4.32 -15.82
C GLN A 150 14.69 4.64 -14.40
N TYR A 151 14.25 3.79 -13.48
CA TYR A 151 14.57 3.92 -12.06
C TYR A 151 14.75 2.57 -11.39
N VAL A 152 15.49 2.60 -10.31
CA VAL A 152 15.61 1.52 -9.34
C VAL A 152 15.43 2.10 -7.94
N GLY A 153 14.79 1.37 -7.06
CA GLY A 153 14.51 1.82 -5.73
C GLY A 153 13.84 0.76 -4.88
N VAL A 154 13.19 1.20 -3.84
CA VAL A 154 12.55 0.34 -2.85
C VAL A 154 11.15 0.83 -2.51
N ASP A 155 10.22 -0.13 -2.39
CA ASP A 155 8.94 0.03 -1.70
C ASP A 155 9.10 -0.49 -0.27
N LEU A 156 9.04 0.40 0.70
CA LEU A 156 9.15 0.08 2.12
C LEU A 156 7.83 -0.46 2.70
N SER A 157 6.88 -0.80 1.84
CA SER A 157 5.53 -1.28 2.17
C SER A 157 4.64 -0.26 2.87
N ARG A 158 5.21 0.77 3.48
CA ARG A 158 4.51 1.87 4.15
C ARG A 158 5.39 3.11 4.27
N ILE A 159 4.80 4.25 4.64
CA ILE A 159 5.54 5.47 4.90
C ILE A 159 6.40 5.28 6.15
N LYS A 160 7.67 5.62 6.05
CA LYS A 160 8.65 5.58 7.13
C LYS A 160 9.23 6.94 7.38
N ASP A 161 9.68 7.15 8.60
CA ASP A 161 10.64 8.19 8.93
C ASP A 161 11.99 7.78 8.34
N LEU A 162 12.44 8.52 7.34
CA LEU A 162 13.70 8.26 6.64
C LEU A 162 14.84 9.16 7.13
N SER A 163 14.66 9.91 8.21
CA SER A 163 15.68 10.83 8.74
C SER A 163 16.99 10.13 9.14
N THR A 164 16.91 8.85 9.48
CA THR A 164 18.06 8.01 9.84
C THR A 164 18.53 7.09 8.71
N PHE A 165 17.87 7.09 7.56
CA PHE A 165 18.25 6.26 6.43
C PHE A 165 19.50 6.83 5.76
N ASN A 166 20.48 5.98 5.57
CA ASN A 166 21.64 6.28 4.74
C ASN A 166 21.46 5.63 3.37
N ILE A 167 21.55 6.43 2.32
CA ILE A 167 21.53 5.95 0.94
C ILE A 167 22.88 6.21 0.35
N ASP A 168 23.64 5.13 0.20
CA ASP A 168 24.95 5.15 -0.40
C ASP A 168 24.87 4.60 -1.83
N TYR A 169 25.36 5.35 -2.80
CA TYR A 169 25.42 4.94 -4.20
C TYR A 169 26.66 5.52 -4.88
N GLU A 170 27.39 4.64 -5.52
CA GLU A 170 28.57 5.02 -6.30
C GLU A 170 28.18 5.37 -7.74
N ASN A 171 28.92 6.30 -8.33
CA ASN A 171 28.85 6.64 -9.76
C ASN A 171 27.50 7.13 -10.31
N GLY A 172 26.56 7.45 -9.48
CA GLY A 172 25.25 7.96 -9.91
C GLY A 172 25.26 9.39 -10.49
N GLN A 173 26.30 9.81 -11.22
CA GLN A 173 26.31 11.11 -11.87
C GLN A 173 25.16 11.21 -12.88
N GLY A 174 24.17 12.02 -12.53
CA GLY A 174 22.95 12.18 -13.32
C GLY A 174 21.74 11.44 -12.75
N ALA A 175 21.91 10.54 -11.78
CA ALA A 175 20.81 9.98 -11.05
C ALA A 175 20.18 11.02 -10.10
N THR A 176 18.88 11.02 -10.03
CA THR A 176 18.09 11.87 -9.12
C THR A 176 17.46 11.01 -8.06
N LEU A 177 17.81 11.26 -6.79
CA LEU A 177 17.16 10.63 -5.65
C LEU A 177 15.77 11.25 -5.43
N GLN A 178 14.77 10.41 -5.31
CA GLN A 178 13.39 10.81 -5.06
C GLN A 178 12.73 9.97 -3.99
N VAL A 179 11.88 10.62 -3.21
CA VAL A 179 11.06 9.99 -2.16
C VAL A 179 9.59 10.29 -2.45
N SER A 180 8.73 9.31 -2.19
CA SER A 180 7.28 9.45 -2.35
C SER A 180 6.52 8.72 -1.27
N LYS A 181 5.40 9.30 -0.83
CA LYS A 181 4.45 8.65 0.09
C LYS A 181 3.45 7.74 -0.62
N ASN A 182 3.15 8.02 -1.88
CA ASN A 182 2.05 7.37 -2.63
C ASN A 182 2.46 6.77 -3.98
N GLY A 183 3.74 6.89 -4.39
CA GLY A 183 4.24 6.43 -5.69
C GLY A 183 3.84 7.30 -6.88
N VAL A 184 3.10 8.39 -6.66
CA VAL A 184 2.61 9.31 -7.69
C VAL A 184 3.29 10.67 -7.59
N GLU A 185 3.26 11.27 -6.41
CA GLU A 185 3.90 12.55 -6.12
C GLU A 185 5.30 12.31 -5.57
N TRP A 186 6.30 12.93 -6.17
CA TRP A 186 7.71 12.68 -5.88
C TRP A 186 8.43 13.94 -5.44
N THR A 187 9.06 13.86 -4.28
CA THR A 187 9.98 14.88 -3.77
C THR A 187 11.40 14.53 -4.21
N THR A 188 12.08 15.46 -4.89
CA THR A 188 13.49 15.29 -5.24
C THR A 188 14.37 15.69 -4.05
N VAL A 189 15.30 14.84 -3.69
CA VAL A 189 16.30 15.07 -2.64
C VAL A 189 17.55 15.66 -3.31
N THR A 190 17.97 16.83 -2.88
CA THR A 190 19.05 17.59 -3.56
C THR A 190 20.45 17.32 -3.01
N GLY A 191 20.57 16.47 -2.01
CA GLY A 191 21.86 16.16 -1.37
C GLY A 191 22.36 17.24 -0.41
N GLN A 192 21.64 18.36 -0.29
CA GLN A 192 21.89 19.39 0.72
C GLN A 192 21.03 19.21 1.96
N GLU A 193 20.02 18.37 1.85
CA GLU A 193 19.17 17.99 2.97
C GLU A 193 19.93 17.01 3.85
N LYS A 194 19.98 17.33 5.16
CA LYS A 194 20.61 16.48 6.15
C LYS A 194 19.76 15.24 6.50
N GLU A 195 18.49 15.29 6.15
CA GLU A 195 17.49 14.27 6.51
C GLU A 195 16.57 14.05 5.31
N LEU A 196 16.28 12.80 5.01
CA LEU A 196 15.31 12.45 3.99
C LEU A 196 13.89 12.72 4.51
N PRO A 197 12.96 13.18 3.66
CA PRO A 197 11.55 13.31 4.04
C PRO A 197 10.92 11.92 4.24
N ASP A 198 9.90 11.84 5.09
CA ASP A 198 9.10 10.64 5.24
C ASP A 198 8.62 10.10 3.90
N GLY A 199 8.74 8.79 3.68
CA GLY A 199 8.32 8.17 2.44
C GLY A 199 8.09 6.67 2.54
N ARG A 200 7.31 6.17 1.59
CA ARG A 200 7.14 4.74 1.34
C ARG A 200 8.05 4.26 0.20
N TYR A 201 8.18 5.09 -0.82
CA TYR A 201 8.98 4.76 -2.00
C TYR A 201 10.20 5.64 -2.04
N VAL A 202 11.35 5.01 -2.25
CA VAL A 202 12.62 5.70 -2.46
C VAL A 202 13.20 5.18 -3.77
N ARG A 203 13.64 6.06 -4.66
CA ARG A 203 14.22 5.65 -5.94
C ARG A 203 15.33 6.57 -6.42
N LEU A 204 16.24 5.97 -7.17
CA LEU A 204 17.16 6.68 -8.07
C LEU A 204 16.59 6.61 -9.48
N ILE A 205 16.35 7.74 -10.10
CA ILE A 205 15.81 7.87 -11.46
C ILE A 205 16.79 8.60 -12.37
N ASN A 206 16.97 8.08 -13.58
CA ASN A 206 17.68 8.80 -14.62
C ASN A 206 16.75 9.81 -15.31
N LYS A 207 17.01 11.10 -15.11
CA LYS A 207 16.31 12.20 -15.79
C LYS A 207 17.12 12.80 -16.95
N THR A 208 18.31 12.30 -17.19
CA THR A 208 19.19 12.77 -18.27
C THR A 208 18.83 12.10 -19.60
N ASP A 209 19.35 12.68 -20.72
CA ASP A 209 19.16 12.10 -22.06
C ASP A 209 20.18 10.98 -22.38
N LYS A 210 21.07 10.65 -21.45
CA LYS A 210 22.08 9.61 -21.61
C LYS A 210 21.86 8.51 -20.58
N ALA A 211 22.19 7.28 -20.96
CA ALA A 211 22.25 6.18 -20.01
C ALA A 211 23.28 6.49 -18.90
N ILE A 212 22.93 6.13 -17.67
CA ILE A 212 23.81 6.25 -16.49
C ILE A 212 24.01 4.86 -15.86
N LYS A 213 25.17 4.66 -15.24
CA LYS A 213 25.50 3.46 -14.48
C LYS A 213 25.52 3.77 -13.00
#